data_f349cd8b17d614664de11ee1d4236240
#
_entry.id   f349cd8b17d614664de11ee1d4236240
#
_cell.length_a   1.000
_cell.length_b   1.000
_cell.length_c   1.000
_cell.angle_alpha   90.00
_cell.angle_beta   90.00
_cell.angle_gamma   90.00
#
_symmetry.space_group_name_H-M   'P 1'
#
loop_
_entity.id
_entity.type
_entity.pdbx_description
1 polymer ?
#
loop_
_entity_poly.entity_id
_entity_poly.type
_entity_poly.pdbx_seq_one_letter_code
_entity_poly.pdbx_strand_id
1 'polypeptide(L)'
;MISHVKFVGIPTRDQDRALAFYTEKLGFRIATDQPFNEKQRWIELRIGDSPTGWVLFTPDGHEDRIGTFFNGALAVDDVEATYEQLNGKGVEFVSPPKKEAWGTFAIFKDPDGNQFVLSSR
;
A
#
# COMPACT_ATOMS: atom_id res chain seq x y z
N MET A 1 -5.49 -27.39 -2.54
CA MET A 1 -4.92 -26.60 -3.65
C MET A 1 -4.94 -25.13 -3.27
N ILE A 2 -3.88 -24.40 -3.63
CA ILE A 2 -3.77 -22.99 -3.35
C ILE A 2 -4.85 -22.22 -4.12
N SER A 3 -5.55 -21.33 -3.45
CA SER A 3 -6.66 -20.60 -4.05
C SER A 3 -6.26 -19.18 -4.49
N HIS A 4 -5.62 -18.41 -3.61
CA HIS A 4 -5.20 -17.04 -3.93
C HIS A 4 -4.20 -16.55 -2.88
N VAL A 5 -3.65 -15.34 -3.09
CA VAL A 5 -2.80 -14.70 -2.07
C VAL A 5 -3.72 -14.19 -0.96
N LYS A 6 -3.58 -14.75 0.24
CA LYS A 6 -4.45 -14.38 1.37
C LYS A 6 -4.22 -12.94 1.82
N PHE A 7 -2.96 -12.57 2.00
CA PHE A 7 -2.61 -11.18 2.29
C PHE A 7 -1.17 -10.89 1.88
N VAL A 8 -0.87 -9.61 1.73
CA VAL A 8 0.48 -9.10 1.52
C VAL A 8 0.86 -8.30 2.76
N GLY A 9 2.01 -8.59 3.34
CA GLY A 9 2.51 -7.88 4.51
C GLY A 9 3.33 -6.66 4.11
N ILE A 10 2.95 -5.50 4.61
CA ILE A 10 3.63 -4.23 4.34
C ILE A 10 4.33 -3.80 5.63
N PRO A 11 5.66 -3.74 5.64
CA PRO A 11 6.40 -3.43 6.86
C PRO A 11 6.32 -1.94 7.19
N THR A 12 6.13 -1.63 8.48
CA THR A 12 6.05 -0.24 8.93
C THR A 12 6.72 -0.09 10.30
N ARG A 13 7.28 1.09 10.56
CA ARG A 13 7.79 1.45 11.88
C ARG A 13 6.70 1.96 12.79
N ASP A 14 5.59 2.42 12.22
CA ASP A 14 4.53 3.08 12.96
C ASP A 14 3.19 2.67 12.36
N GLN A 15 2.53 1.72 13.02
CA GLN A 15 1.26 1.19 12.54
C GLN A 15 0.16 2.26 12.46
N ASP A 16 0.12 3.20 13.40
CA ASP A 16 -0.89 4.25 13.38
C ASP A 16 -0.70 5.19 12.20
N ARG A 17 0.55 5.57 11.92
CA ARG A 17 0.87 6.43 10.78
C ARG A 17 0.57 5.72 9.46
N ALA A 18 0.93 4.45 9.35
CA ALA A 18 0.65 3.66 8.16
C ALA A 18 -0.86 3.51 7.96
N LEU A 19 -1.58 3.20 9.04
CA LEU A 19 -3.03 3.04 8.98
C LEU A 19 -3.70 4.32 8.46
N ALA A 20 -3.31 5.47 8.98
CA ALA A 20 -3.85 6.76 8.53
C ALA A 20 -3.57 6.99 7.03
N PHE A 21 -2.36 6.70 6.59
CA PHE A 21 -1.99 6.87 5.18
C PHE A 21 -2.88 6.02 4.26
N TYR A 22 -2.96 4.72 4.53
CA TYR A 22 -3.66 3.81 3.63
C TYR A 22 -5.18 4.01 3.66
N THR A 23 -5.75 4.38 4.80
CA THR A 23 -7.19 4.61 4.89
C THR A 23 -7.58 6.01 4.41
N GLU A 24 -6.88 7.04 4.87
CA GLU A 24 -7.28 8.43 4.58
C GLU A 24 -6.84 8.89 3.20
N LYS A 25 -5.65 8.50 2.75
CA LYS A 25 -5.12 8.95 1.45
C LYS A 25 -5.43 7.98 0.33
N LEU A 26 -5.29 6.67 0.56
CA LEU A 26 -5.55 5.68 -0.49
C LEU A 26 -6.98 5.13 -0.49
N GLY A 27 -7.73 5.36 0.58
CA GLY A 27 -9.12 4.93 0.64
C GLY A 27 -9.32 3.45 0.94
N PHE A 28 -8.31 2.76 1.46
CA PHE A 28 -8.46 1.36 1.87
C PHE A 28 -9.36 1.29 3.09
N ARG A 29 -10.10 0.19 3.25
CA ARG A 29 -10.99 0.02 4.40
C ARG A 29 -10.37 -0.95 5.41
N ILE A 30 -10.70 -0.74 6.70
CA ILE A 30 -10.22 -1.60 7.77
C ILE A 30 -11.09 -2.85 7.83
N ALA A 31 -10.47 -4.02 7.66
CA ALA A 31 -11.14 -5.30 7.86
C ALA A 31 -10.93 -5.80 9.30
N THR A 32 -9.73 -5.61 9.83
CA THR A 32 -9.38 -6.06 11.18
C THR A 32 -8.38 -5.08 11.79
N ASP A 33 -8.59 -4.72 13.05
CA ASP A 33 -7.63 -3.94 13.83
C ASP A 33 -7.82 -4.36 15.28
N GLN A 34 -6.94 -5.25 15.75
CA GLN A 34 -7.07 -5.80 17.11
C GLN A 34 -5.70 -6.12 17.68
N PRO A 35 -5.58 -6.22 19.00
CA PRO A 35 -4.31 -6.58 19.63
C PRO A 35 -3.79 -7.91 19.10
N PHE A 36 -2.50 -7.98 18.85
CA PHE A 36 -1.83 -9.20 18.40
C PHE A 36 -0.86 -9.69 19.47
N ASN A 37 0.04 -8.80 19.93
CA ASN A 37 0.95 -9.07 21.04
C ASN A 37 1.25 -7.75 21.75
N GLU A 38 2.23 -7.74 22.67
CA GLU A 38 2.56 -6.54 23.44
C GLU A 38 3.12 -5.40 22.62
N LYS A 39 3.64 -5.70 21.42
CA LYS A 39 4.37 -4.73 20.60
C LYS A 39 3.54 -4.17 19.46
N GLN A 40 2.56 -4.91 18.96
CA GLN A 40 1.83 -4.48 17.78
C GLN A 40 0.42 -5.08 17.72
N ARG A 41 -0.38 -4.48 16.86
CA ARG A 41 -1.73 -4.93 16.56
C ARG A 41 -1.72 -5.74 15.27
N TRP A 42 -2.75 -6.53 15.05
CA TRP A 42 -3.03 -7.13 13.75
C TRP A 42 -3.94 -6.17 13.00
N ILE A 43 -3.41 -5.55 11.97
CA ILE A 43 -4.16 -4.60 11.14
C ILE A 43 -4.21 -5.12 9.74
N GLU A 44 -5.41 -5.46 9.29
CA GLU A 44 -5.64 -5.92 7.93
C GLU A 44 -6.61 -5.00 7.23
N LEU A 45 -6.21 -4.53 6.05
CA LEU A 45 -7.00 -3.64 5.21
C LEU A 45 -7.47 -4.38 3.97
N ARG A 46 -8.47 -3.83 3.30
CA ARG A 46 -8.98 -4.36 2.05
C ARG A 46 -9.07 -3.26 1.00
N ILE A 47 -8.84 -3.64 -0.23
CA ILE A 47 -8.95 -2.76 -1.39
C ILE A 47 -10.19 -3.20 -2.16
N GLY A 48 -11.26 -2.40 -2.10
CA GLY A 48 -12.51 -2.75 -2.79
C GLY A 48 -12.98 -4.15 -2.44
N ASP A 49 -13.28 -4.94 -3.44
CA ASP A 49 -13.76 -6.33 -3.28
C ASP A 49 -12.64 -7.37 -3.41
N SER A 50 -11.39 -6.94 -3.41
CA SER A 50 -10.26 -7.85 -3.54
C SER A 50 -10.24 -8.85 -2.38
N PRO A 51 -10.03 -10.15 -2.64
CA PRO A 51 -9.94 -11.15 -1.58
C PRO A 51 -8.59 -11.12 -0.86
N THR A 52 -7.61 -10.40 -1.41
CA THR A 52 -6.27 -10.32 -0.82
C THR A 52 -6.21 -9.21 0.21
N GLY A 53 -5.79 -9.53 1.43
CA GLY A 53 -5.63 -8.55 2.49
C GLY A 53 -4.34 -7.75 2.35
N TRP A 54 -4.33 -6.58 2.97
CA TRP A 54 -3.19 -5.68 3.03
C TRP A 54 -2.86 -5.50 4.51
N VAL A 55 -1.79 -6.12 4.99
CA VAL A 55 -1.50 -6.21 6.43
C VAL A 55 -0.36 -5.27 6.77
N LEU A 56 -0.59 -4.38 7.73
CA LEU A 56 0.42 -3.46 8.23
C LEU A 56 1.07 -4.08 9.46
N PHE A 57 2.37 -4.38 9.39
CA PHE A 57 3.03 -5.06 10.48
C PHE A 57 4.43 -4.49 10.74
N THR A 58 4.91 -4.64 11.97
CA THR A 58 6.28 -4.28 12.32
C THR A 58 7.10 -5.57 12.38
N PRO A 59 8.05 -5.76 11.45
CA PRO A 59 8.79 -7.02 11.35
C PRO A 59 9.87 -7.10 12.43
N ASP A 60 9.53 -7.73 13.55
CA ASP A 60 10.46 -7.88 14.68
C ASP A 60 11.71 -8.65 14.24
N GLY A 61 12.88 -8.03 14.44
CA GLY A 61 14.16 -8.61 14.00
C GLY A 61 14.47 -8.39 12.53
N HIS A 62 13.59 -7.73 11.78
CA HIS A 62 13.77 -7.47 10.35
C HIS A 62 13.46 -6.02 10.01
N GLU A 63 13.77 -5.11 10.93
CA GLU A 63 13.45 -3.68 10.78
C GLU A 63 14.16 -3.05 9.59
N ASP A 64 15.26 -3.64 9.14
CA ASP A 64 15.98 -3.22 7.94
C ASP A 64 15.16 -3.39 6.65
N ARG A 65 14.09 -4.19 6.69
CA ARG A 65 13.20 -4.38 5.55
C ARG A 65 12.15 -3.28 5.42
N ILE A 66 11.96 -2.48 6.46
CA ILE A 66 11.00 -1.38 6.42
C ILE A 66 11.48 -0.35 5.41
N GLY A 67 10.59 0.04 4.48
CA GLY A 67 10.94 0.98 3.43
C GLY A 67 11.56 0.35 2.19
N THR A 68 11.74 -0.97 2.18
CA THR A 68 12.35 -1.68 1.05
C THR A 68 11.34 -2.40 0.16
N PHE A 69 10.08 -2.44 0.56
CA PHE A 69 9.06 -3.06 -0.29
C PHE A 69 8.91 -2.26 -1.59
N PHE A 70 8.93 -2.95 -2.71
CA PHE A 70 8.79 -2.30 -4.01
C PHE A 70 8.28 -3.32 -5.04
N ASN A 71 7.87 -2.81 -6.22
CA ASN A 71 7.33 -3.61 -7.33
C ASN A 71 5.93 -4.18 -7.08
N GLY A 72 5.26 -3.78 -5.99
CA GLY A 72 3.84 -4.05 -5.87
C GLY A 72 3.07 -3.11 -6.79
N ALA A 73 2.15 -3.63 -7.58
CA ALA A 73 1.37 -2.83 -8.50
C ALA A 73 -0.11 -2.82 -8.10
N LEU A 74 -0.69 -1.63 -8.10
CA LEU A 74 -2.11 -1.41 -7.81
C LEU A 74 -2.79 -0.96 -9.11
N ALA A 75 -3.85 -1.65 -9.48
CA ALA A 75 -4.58 -1.35 -10.70
C ALA A 75 -5.53 -0.18 -10.49
N VAL A 76 -5.53 0.77 -11.42
CA VAL A 76 -6.44 1.90 -11.42
C VAL A 76 -7.01 2.10 -12.83
N ASP A 77 -8.17 2.71 -12.92
CA ASP A 77 -8.79 2.97 -14.23
C ASP A 77 -8.08 4.10 -14.96
N ASP A 78 -7.69 5.15 -14.24
CA ASP A 78 -7.06 6.34 -14.81
C ASP A 78 -5.89 6.75 -13.93
N VAL A 79 -4.68 6.43 -14.37
CA VAL A 79 -3.46 6.70 -13.61
C VAL A 79 -3.24 8.20 -13.41
N GLU A 80 -3.49 9.00 -14.44
CA GLU A 80 -3.28 10.45 -14.36
C GLU A 80 -4.25 11.09 -13.36
N ALA A 81 -5.51 10.72 -13.40
CA ALA A 81 -6.51 11.24 -12.46
C ALA A 81 -6.19 10.81 -11.02
N THR A 82 -5.79 9.55 -10.83
CA THR A 82 -5.40 9.05 -9.52
C THR A 82 -4.16 9.78 -9.00
N TYR A 83 -3.17 9.99 -9.87
CA TYR A 83 -1.97 10.75 -9.52
C TYR A 83 -2.33 12.15 -9.03
N GLU A 84 -3.16 12.87 -9.77
CA GLU A 84 -3.59 14.23 -9.40
C GLU A 84 -4.25 14.23 -8.02
N GLN A 85 -5.14 13.29 -7.80
CA GLN A 85 -5.87 13.18 -6.54
C GLN A 85 -4.93 12.88 -5.36
N LEU A 86 -4.05 11.90 -5.51
CA LEU A 86 -3.13 11.50 -4.44
C LEU A 86 -2.06 12.56 -4.21
N ASN A 87 -1.55 13.16 -5.27
CA ASN A 87 -0.57 14.23 -5.16
C ASN A 87 -1.16 15.42 -4.38
N GLY A 88 -2.44 15.73 -4.63
CA GLY A 88 -3.16 16.77 -3.91
C GLY A 88 -3.35 16.47 -2.43
N LYS A 89 -3.32 15.20 -2.05
CA LYS A 89 -3.40 14.77 -0.64
C LYS A 89 -2.02 14.66 0.02
N GLY A 90 -0.96 15.01 -0.69
CA GLY A 90 0.38 14.98 -0.15
C GLY A 90 1.11 13.65 -0.26
N VAL A 91 0.63 12.73 -1.10
CA VAL A 91 1.34 11.48 -1.37
C VAL A 91 2.58 11.80 -2.20
N GLU A 92 3.73 11.28 -1.77
CA GLU A 92 5.00 11.49 -2.47
C GLU A 92 5.13 10.54 -3.64
N PHE A 93 5.41 11.08 -4.84
CA PHE A 93 5.63 10.27 -6.03
C PHE A 93 7.11 10.25 -6.41
N VAL A 94 7.62 9.05 -6.67
CA VAL A 94 8.98 8.84 -7.19
C VAL A 94 8.98 9.09 -8.69
N SER A 95 7.92 8.64 -9.37
CA SER A 95 7.75 8.84 -10.79
C SER A 95 6.33 9.31 -11.08
N PRO A 96 6.16 10.46 -11.74
CA PRO A 96 4.84 10.89 -12.19
C PRO A 96 4.34 9.97 -13.30
N PRO A 97 3.09 10.12 -13.75
CA PRO A 97 2.55 9.27 -14.80
C PRO A 97 3.43 9.25 -16.05
N LYS A 98 3.69 8.04 -16.54
CA LYS A 98 4.48 7.81 -17.74
C LYS A 98 3.73 6.83 -18.63
N LYS A 99 3.58 7.20 -19.90
CA LYS A 99 2.89 6.38 -20.89
C LYS A 99 3.87 5.46 -21.60
N GLU A 100 3.55 4.16 -21.59
CA GLU A 100 4.31 3.16 -22.30
C GLU A 100 3.39 2.44 -23.31
N ALA A 101 3.99 1.60 -24.17
CA ALA A 101 3.20 0.88 -25.18
C ALA A 101 2.10 -0.01 -24.56
N TRP A 102 2.36 -0.55 -23.35
CA TRP A 102 1.44 -1.45 -22.66
C TRP A 102 0.45 -0.71 -21.74
N GLY A 103 0.63 0.59 -21.50
CA GLY A 103 -0.26 1.35 -20.62
C GLY A 103 0.47 2.48 -19.92
N THR A 104 -0.18 3.04 -18.90
CA THR A 104 0.36 4.15 -18.12
C THR A 104 0.66 3.69 -16.69
N PHE A 105 1.74 4.20 -16.09
CA PHE A 105 2.08 3.89 -14.71
C PHE A 105 2.64 5.10 -13.99
N ALA A 106 2.61 5.05 -12.67
CA ALA A 106 3.27 6.01 -11.79
C ALA A 106 3.77 5.25 -10.57
N ILE A 107 4.72 5.83 -9.81
CA ILE A 107 5.28 5.18 -8.63
C ILE A 107 5.19 6.13 -7.45
N PHE A 108 4.62 5.68 -6.34
CA PHE A 108 4.50 6.48 -5.12
C PHE A 108 5.14 5.76 -3.94
N LYS A 109 5.37 6.53 -2.86
CA LYS A 109 5.89 6.01 -1.60
C LYS A 109 4.86 6.11 -0.50
N ASP A 110 4.88 5.14 0.41
CA ASP A 110 4.17 5.27 1.66
C ASP A 110 5.05 6.01 2.70
N PRO A 111 4.55 6.27 3.93
CA PRO A 111 5.33 7.02 4.94
C PRO A 111 6.63 6.35 5.36
N ASP A 112 6.77 5.05 5.18
CA ASP A 112 7.99 4.32 5.53
C ASP A 112 8.98 4.23 4.38
N GLY A 113 8.60 4.69 3.18
CA GLY A 113 9.45 4.62 2.00
C GLY A 113 9.19 3.40 1.12
N ASN A 114 8.23 2.55 1.47
CA ASN A 114 7.84 1.45 0.59
C ASN A 114 7.24 2.02 -0.70
N GLN A 115 7.55 1.40 -1.83
CA GLN A 115 7.16 1.92 -3.14
C GLN A 115 6.15 1.01 -3.82
N PHE A 116 5.19 1.64 -4.47
CA PHE A 116 4.12 0.93 -5.19
C PHE A 116 3.90 1.57 -6.55
N VAL A 117 3.57 0.72 -7.52
CA VAL A 117 3.24 1.16 -8.87
C VAL A 117 1.72 1.32 -8.97
N LEU A 118 1.28 2.46 -9.51
CA LEU A 118 -0.08 2.59 -10.01
C LEU A 118 -0.03 2.23 -11.49
N SER A 119 -0.86 1.31 -11.90
CA SER A 119 -0.84 0.83 -13.28
C SER A 119 -2.25 0.78 -13.85
N SER A 120 -2.40 1.18 -15.11
CA SER A 120 -3.66 1.04 -15.81
C SER A 120 -3.99 -0.44 -15.98
N ARG A 121 -5.29 -0.74 -15.99
CA ARG A 121 -5.77 -2.11 -16.11
C ARG A 121 -5.44 -2.72 -17.47
#